data_494311f0884676714c941e9da58c5e2c
#
_entry.id   494311f0884676714c941e9da58c5e2c
#
_cell.length_a   1.000
_cell.length_b   1.000
_cell.length_c   1.000
_cell.angle_alpha   90.00
_cell.angle_beta   90.00
_cell.angle_gamma   90.00
#
_symmetry.space_group_name_H-M   'P 1'
#
loop_
_entity.id
_entity.type
_entity.pdbx_description
1 polymer ?
#
loop_
_entity_poly.entity_id
_entity_poly.type
_entity_poly.pdbx_seq_one_letter_code
_entity_poly.pdbx_strand_id
1 'polypeptide(L)'
;MTTAPITGPGASAETPAQGTTMADSEATTAFRQRIARIDREAEEHAAARQHAKGKRTARERINDLLDDSTFLEIGRYSGSGAGDKARPSGVVTGFGQIDGRQVAVYSQDFSVSGGALGTIEGDKIVRLLDDALRLRIPVIGLIDSGGAKIQEGVGALRQYGRIFNRTCAASGLVPQISVILGPCAGGAVYSPALTDFVIATRQASHMFVTGPDVVRATTGEQISAEDLGGAQIHGSVSGVVHYVADDEEDALGQVRTFLAYLPSSSEVSAPLYAYDDADAQADAEAARSVGEIVPASTRQAYDVVEVVSAVVDHGELVQVQEEFAPNVVVGFACFEGHPVGIVANQPLVDAGTLDVDASEKLARFVRFCDAFGLPVVTFVDVPGYRPGAEQEHAGIIRRGAKVINAYATATVPLVTIVLRKAYGGAYIVMGSKAIGADLNFCWPGAEIAVLGAAGAVGIIHRRDLAKVRDEQGEEAATAEHERLVAEYTDAVINPDKAVAIGEIDAVIAPEDTRSVIVDSLAALRAKNDARPESPKKHDNIPL
;
A
#
# COMPACT_ATOMS: atom_id res chain seq x y z
N MET A 1 56.84 -34.33 19.47
CA MET A 1 57.93 -33.59 18.86
C MET A 1 57.75 -32.11 19.24
N THR A 2 58.62 -31.69 20.12
CA THR A 2 58.72 -30.40 20.78
C THR A 2 59.32 -29.38 19.83
N THR A 3 58.72 -28.23 19.68
CA THR A 3 59.39 -27.06 19.10
C THR A 3 59.27 -25.87 20.03
N ALA A 4 60.42 -25.34 20.40
CA ALA A 4 60.65 -24.24 21.32
C ALA A 4 60.27 -22.86 20.73
N PRO A 5 60.04 -21.83 21.55
CA PRO A 5 59.70 -20.48 21.08
C PRO A 5 60.95 -19.67 20.69
N ILE A 6 60.82 -18.94 19.58
CA ILE A 6 61.84 -17.97 19.14
C ILE A 6 61.48 -16.62 19.77
N THR A 7 62.38 -16.13 20.61
CA THR A 7 62.38 -14.76 21.16
C THR A 7 63.01 -13.81 20.14
N GLY A 8 62.23 -12.84 19.65
CA GLY A 8 62.73 -11.69 18.86
C GLY A 8 62.89 -10.45 19.72
N PRO A 9 63.81 -9.53 19.39
CA PRO A 9 64.23 -8.42 20.24
C PRO A 9 63.20 -7.29 20.32
N GLY A 10 63.12 -6.66 21.47
CA GLY A 10 62.23 -5.55 21.78
C GLY A 10 62.36 -4.36 20.84
N ALA A 11 61.22 -3.94 20.33
CA ALA A 11 61.06 -2.65 19.65
C ALA A 11 60.53 -1.64 20.67
N SER A 12 61.28 -0.59 20.88
CA SER A 12 60.94 0.61 21.64
C SER A 12 59.64 1.22 21.10
N ALA A 13 58.68 1.48 21.98
CA ALA A 13 57.48 2.22 21.69
C ALA A 13 57.81 3.64 21.26
N GLU A 14 57.74 3.91 19.96
CA GLU A 14 57.64 5.27 19.45
C GLU A 14 56.22 5.79 19.64
N THR A 15 56.10 6.90 20.34
CA THR A 15 54.90 7.72 20.50
C THR A 15 54.34 8.06 19.11
N PRO A 16 53.05 7.87 18.82
CA PRO A 16 52.52 8.25 17.52
C PRO A 16 52.66 9.76 17.34
N ALA A 17 53.36 10.15 16.29
CA ALA A 17 53.51 11.54 15.86
C ALA A 17 52.09 12.14 15.70
N GLN A 18 51.91 13.31 16.32
CA GLN A 18 50.74 14.17 16.08
C GLN A 18 50.58 14.35 14.58
N GLY A 19 49.43 13.87 14.03
CA GLY A 19 49.11 14.00 12.63
C GLY A 19 49.12 15.47 12.24
N THR A 20 50.09 15.84 11.45
CA THR A 20 50.12 17.11 10.73
C THR A 20 48.94 17.08 9.76
N THR A 21 47.90 17.84 10.04
CA THR A 21 46.85 18.17 9.05
C THR A 21 47.58 18.78 7.85
N MET A 22 47.66 18.07 6.75
CA MET A 22 48.19 18.61 5.50
C MET A 22 47.34 19.84 5.17
N ALA A 23 47.96 21.01 5.09
CA ALA A 23 47.30 22.22 4.62
C ALA A 23 46.70 21.94 3.24
N ASP A 24 45.42 22.26 3.07
CA ASP A 24 44.75 22.12 1.78
C ASP A 24 45.54 22.85 0.70
N SER A 25 45.69 22.23 -0.47
CA SER A 25 46.31 22.91 -1.60
C SER A 25 45.47 24.15 -1.98
N GLU A 26 46.08 25.15 -2.54
CA GLU A 26 45.40 26.36 -3.04
C GLU A 26 44.22 25.99 -3.99
N ALA A 27 44.42 24.99 -4.83
CA ALA A 27 43.38 24.46 -5.72
C ALA A 27 42.20 23.86 -4.96
N THR A 28 42.43 23.12 -3.87
CA THR A 28 41.38 22.54 -3.02
C THR A 28 40.61 23.63 -2.31
N THR A 29 41.29 24.63 -1.78
CA THR A 29 40.66 25.77 -1.10
C THR A 29 39.79 26.58 -2.07
N ALA A 30 40.33 26.92 -3.26
CA ALA A 30 39.56 27.62 -4.30
C ALA A 30 38.35 26.81 -4.77
N PHE A 31 38.48 25.50 -4.94
CA PHE A 31 37.37 24.61 -5.27
C PHE A 31 36.29 24.65 -4.19
N ARG A 32 36.63 24.45 -2.91
CA ARG A 32 35.68 24.49 -1.80
C ARG A 32 34.91 25.81 -1.70
N GLN A 33 35.64 26.95 -1.84
CA GLN A 33 34.99 28.28 -1.83
C GLN A 33 34.01 28.45 -2.97
N ARG A 34 34.40 28.01 -4.17
CA ARG A 34 33.53 28.08 -5.35
C ARG A 34 32.24 27.24 -5.14
N ILE A 35 32.38 26.00 -4.70
CA ILE A 35 31.24 25.12 -4.48
C ILE A 35 30.33 25.66 -3.38
N ALA A 36 30.89 26.09 -2.25
CA ALA A 36 30.11 26.66 -1.15
C ALA A 36 29.31 27.92 -1.60
N ARG A 37 29.89 28.73 -2.49
CA ARG A 37 29.18 29.87 -3.07
C ARG A 37 28.01 29.44 -3.96
N ILE A 38 28.24 28.50 -4.89
CA ILE A 38 27.22 27.98 -5.82
C ILE A 38 26.07 27.37 -5.04
N ASP A 39 26.37 26.57 -4.03
CA ASP A 39 25.37 25.88 -3.21
C ASP A 39 24.53 26.86 -2.41
N ARG A 40 25.16 27.83 -1.76
CA ARG A 40 24.46 28.86 -1.00
C ARG A 40 23.54 29.69 -1.89
N GLU A 41 24.00 30.14 -3.06
CA GLU A 41 23.16 30.89 -4.01
C GLU A 41 21.95 30.07 -4.47
N ALA A 42 22.12 28.77 -4.70
CA ALA A 42 21.04 27.88 -5.11
C ALA A 42 20.03 27.65 -3.97
N GLU A 43 20.50 27.42 -2.75
CA GLU A 43 19.67 27.21 -1.57
C GLU A 43 18.88 28.47 -1.18
N GLU A 44 19.53 29.65 -1.18
CA GLU A 44 18.86 30.95 -0.96
C GLU A 44 17.77 31.20 -2.01
N HIS A 45 18.03 30.88 -3.29
CA HIS A 45 17.07 31.00 -4.37
C HIS A 45 15.87 30.05 -4.18
N ALA A 46 16.12 28.79 -3.83
CA ALA A 46 15.08 27.79 -3.60
C ALA A 46 14.22 28.15 -2.38
N ALA A 47 14.85 28.52 -1.26
CA ALA A 47 14.17 28.95 -0.05
C ALA A 47 13.28 30.16 -0.30
N ALA A 48 13.79 31.21 -0.95
CA ALA A 48 13.00 32.40 -1.24
C ALA A 48 11.73 32.09 -2.07
N ARG A 49 11.78 31.12 -2.97
CA ARG A 49 10.66 30.75 -3.83
C ARG A 49 9.68 29.78 -3.19
N GLN A 50 10.16 28.85 -2.41
CA GLN A 50 9.34 27.79 -1.81
C GLN A 50 8.71 28.26 -0.49
N HIS A 51 9.50 28.88 0.41
CA HIS A 51 9.00 29.38 1.68
C HIS A 51 7.93 30.46 1.51
N ALA A 52 8.04 31.30 0.46
CA ALA A 52 6.97 32.28 0.13
C ALA A 52 5.62 31.62 -0.19
N LYS A 53 5.61 30.31 -0.47
CA LYS A 53 4.40 29.50 -0.71
C LYS A 53 4.05 28.57 0.45
N GLY A 54 4.76 28.68 1.58
CA GLY A 54 4.61 27.75 2.71
C GLY A 54 5.12 26.33 2.47
N LYS A 55 5.99 26.13 1.45
CA LYS A 55 6.53 24.82 1.06
C LYS A 55 7.99 24.68 1.43
N ARG A 56 8.43 23.45 1.72
CA ARG A 56 9.85 23.11 1.88
C ARG A 56 10.58 23.08 0.53
N THR A 57 11.89 23.32 0.55
CA THR A 57 12.74 23.10 -0.63
C THR A 57 12.96 21.59 -0.86
N ALA A 58 13.43 21.22 -2.06
CA ALA A 58 13.74 19.83 -2.37
C ALA A 58 14.76 19.19 -1.42
N ARG A 59 15.72 19.98 -0.91
CA ARG A 59 16.74 19.52 0.05
C ARG A 59 16.21 19.39 1.46
N GLU A 60 15.41 20.34 1.93
CA GLU A 60 14.75 20.27 3.22
C GLU A 60 13.87 19.02 3.29
N ARG A 61 13.08 18.73 2.26
CA ARG A 61 12.27 17.50 2.17
C ARG A 61 13.10 16.21 2.30
N ILE A 62 14.27 16.15 1.65
CA ILE A 62 15.17 15.00 1.76
C ILE A 62 15.75 14.90 3.18
N ASN A 63 16.17 16.02 3.75
CA ASN A 63 16.74 16.04 5.10
C ASN A 63 15.71 15.67 6.18
N ASP A 64 14.45 16.11 6.01
CA ASP A 64 13.36 15.80 6.95
C ASP A 64 12.90 14.34 6.82
N LEU A 65 13.03 13.74 5.62
CA LEU A 65 12.68 12.34 5.36
C LEU A 65 13.73 11.36 5.90
N LEU A 66 15.01 11.66 5.70
CA LEU A 66 16.11 10.74 5.99
C LEU A 66 16.61 10.88 7.43
N ASP A 67 17.29 9.85 7.91
CA ASP A 67 18.02 9.88 9.16
C ASP A 67 19.15 10.91 9.09
N ASP A 68 19.42 11.60 10.20
CA ASP A 68 20.40 12.68 10.29
C ASP A 68 21.76 12.30 9.70
N SER A 69 22.29 13.19 8.85
CA SER A 69 23.63 13.07 8.25
C SER A 69 23.86 11.82 7.38
N THR A 70 22.80 11.12 6.94
CA THR A 70 22.95 9.92 6.09
C THR A 70 22.90 10.22 4.60
N PHE A 71 22.47 11.41 4.19
CA PHE A 71 22.28 11.73 2.77
C PHE A 71 23.59 11.83 1.99
N LEU A 72 23.74 10.95 1.00
CA LEU A 72 24.79 10.97 -0.01
C LEU A 72 24.24 11.43 -1.34
N GLU A 73 24.39 12.70 -1.68
CA GLU A 73 23.92 13.25 -2.96
C GLU A 73 24.74 12.77 -4.14
N ILE A 74 24.07 12.38 -5.23
CA ILE A 74 24.69 11.93 -6.47
C ILE A 74 24.38 12.89 -7.61
N GLY A 75 25.37 13.21 -8.42
CA GLY A 75 25.19 13.99 -9.63
C GLY A 75 24.72 15.42 -9.40
N ARG A 76 25.12 16.08 -8.29
CA ARG A 76 24.71 17.45 -7.92
C ARG A 76 24.87 18.44 -9.06
N TYR A 77 25.98 18.39 -9.78
CA TYR A 77 26.32 19.31 -10.86
C TYR A 77 26.28 18.68 -12.27
N SER A 78 25.64 17.53 -12.41
CA SER A 78 25.57 16.84 -13.70
C SER A 78 24.84 17.69 -14.73
N GLY A 79 25.49 17.93 -15.87
CA GLY A 79 24.89 18.55 -17.05
C GLY A 79 24.62 20.07 -16.98
N SER A 80 24.93 20.72 -15.86
CA SER A 80 24.52 22.11 -15.60
C SER A 80 25.58 23.16 -15.93
N GLY A 81 26.55 22.85 -16.78
CA GLY A 81 27.68 23.71 -17.10
C GLY A 81 28.97 23.31 -16.41
N ALA A 82 30.03 24.09 -16.58
CA ALA A 82 31.34 23.83 -16.00
C ALA A 82 31.89 25.07 -15.29
N GLY A 83 32.77 24.85 -14.30
CA GLY A 83 33.42 25.92 -13.56
C GLY A 83 32.40 26.79 -12.79
N ASP A 84 32.55 28.11 -12.89
CA ASP A 84 31.67 29.08 -12.23
C ASP A 84 30.24 29.13 -12.79
N LYS A 85 30.00 28.47 -13.92
CA LYS A 85 28.66 28.36 -14.53
C LYS A 85 27.90 27.12 -14.08
N ALA A 86 28.54 26.25 -13.30
CA ALA A 86 27.86 25.07 -12.76
C ALA A 86 26.68 25.50 -11.89
N ARG A 87 25.56 24.82 -12.02
CA ARG A 87 24.36 25.00 -11.20
C ARG A 87 23.76 23.62 -10.89
N PRO A 88 23.13 23.42 -9.74
CA PRO A 88 22.31 22.23 -9.51
C PRO A 88 21.19 22.14 -10.54
N SER A 89 20.83 20.92 -10.95
CA SER A 89 19.70 20.65 -11.83
C SER A 89 18.37 20.68 -11.06
N GLY A 90 17.26 20.67 -11.78
CA GLY A 90 15.90 20.67 -11.22
C GLY A 90 15.50 19.37 -10.51
N VAL A 91 16.45 18.49 -10.17
CA VAL A 91 16.23 17.30 -9.35
C VAL A 91 17.44 17.02 -8.46
N VAL A 92 17.19 16.75 -7.17
CA VAL A 92 18.17 16.25 -6.21
C VAL A 92 18.03 14.73 -6.16
N THR A 93 19.14 13.99 -6.26
CA THR A 93 19.13 12.52 -6.24
C THR A 93 20.22 12.01 -5.32
N GLY A 94 19.98 10.93 -4.60
CA GLY A 94 20.99 10.32 -3.73
C GLY A 94 20.50 9.12 -2.96
N PHE A 95 21.32 8.68 -2.05
CA PHE A 95 21.04 7.61 -1.10
C PHE A 95 21.02 8.17 0.32
N GLY A 96 20.29 7.51 1.21
CA GLY A 96 20.26 7.80 2.63
C GLY A 96 19.70 6.63 3.41
N GLN A 97 19.37 6.88 4.66
CA GLN A 97 18.77 5.88 5.53
C GLN A 97 17.42 6.38 6.06
N ILE A 98 16.49 5.45 6.25
CA ILE A 98 15.26 5.63 7.01
C ILE A 98 15.22 4.49 8.03
N ASP A 99 15.23 4.85 9.32
CA ASP A 99 15.30 3.91 10.44
C ASP A 99 16.45 2.89 10.27
N GLY A 100 17.62 3.39 9.87
CA GLY A 100 18.84 2.61 9.64
C GLY A 100 18.86 1.80 8.34
N ARG A 101 17.79 1.77 7.55
CA ARG A 101 17.72 1.03 6.29
C ARG A 101 18.02 1.91 5.09
N GLN A 102 18.86 1.43 4.17
CA GLN A 102 19.21 2.17 2.96
C GLN A 102 18.00 2.36 2.02
N VAL A 103 17.88 3.57 1.50
CA VAL A 103 16.89 3.97 0.50
C VAL A 103 17.53 4.82 -0.60
N ALA A 104 16.93 4.77 -1.78
CA ALA A 104 17.20 5.70 -2.88
C ALA A 104 16.14 6.79 -2.89
N VAL A 105 16.53 8.06 -2.96
CA VAL A 105 15.61 9.19 -2.93
C VAL A 105 15.90 10.17 -4.05
N TYR A 106 14.84 10.69 -4.68
CA TYR A 106 14.93 11.87 -5.54
C TYR A 106 13.85 12.88 -5.15
N SER A 107 14.20 14.17 -5.25
CA SER A 107 13.28 15.27 -4.98
C SER A 107 13.33 16.27 -6.13
N GLN A 108 12.20 16.60 -6.72
CA GLN A 108 12.12 17.62 -7.76
C GLN A 108 12.13 19.01 -7.15
N ASP A 109 12.98 19.88 -7.69
CA ASP A 109 13.11 21.26 -7.25
C ASP A 109 12.28 22.19 -8.11
N PHE A 110 11.11 22.55 -7.63
CA PHE A 110 10.21 23.47 -8.33
C PHE A 110 10.79 24.88 -8.53
N SER A 111 11.81 25.28 -7.74
CA SER A 111 12.48 26.56 -7.90
C SER A 111 13.27 26.66 -9.21
N VAL A 112 13.66 25.50 -9.78
CA VAL A 112 14.41 25.39 -11.04
C VAL A 112 13.46 24.96 -12.15
N SER A 113 13.11 25.90 -13.02
CA SER A 113 12.22 25.66 -14.18
C SER A 113 10.88 25.01 -13.84
N GLY A 114 10.33 25.26 -12.64
CA GLY A 114 9.08 24.65 -12.18
C GLY A 114 9.17 23.13 -11.96
N GLY A 115 10.35 22.63 -11.61
CA GLY A 115 10.57 21.18 -11.42
C GLY A 115 10.42 20.35 -12.70
N ALA A 116 10.37 21.00 -13.87
CA ALA A 116 10.11 20.33 -15.14
C ALA A 116 11.22 19.33 -15.49
N LEU A 117 10.81 18.16 -15.99
CA LEU A 117 11.70 17.09 -16.40
C LEU A 117 12.27 17.34 -17.80
N GLY A 118 13.57 17.46 -17.88
CA GLY A 118 14.35 17.46 -19.12
C GLY A 118 15.32 16.28 -19.17
N THR A 119 16.25 16.35 -20.11
CA THR A 119 17.23 15.28 -20.34
C THR A 119 18.11 15.06 -19.11
N ILE A 120 18.58 16.15 -18.47
CA ILE A 120 19.48 16.07 -17.32
C ILE A 120 18.78 15.44 -16.11
N GLU A 121 17.60 15.96 -15.77
CA GLU A 121 16.80 15.48 -14.65
C GLU A 121 16.42 14.01 -14.85
N GLY A 122 16.00 13.67 -16.08
CA GLY A 122 15.63 12.29 -16.43
C GLY A 122 16.81 11.33 -16.35
N ASP A 123 17.99 11.70 -16.83
CA ASP A 123 19.19 10.86 -16.72
C ASP A 123 19.60 10.61 -15.26
N LYS A 124 19.45 11.61 -14.38
CA LYS A 124 19.71 11.45 -12.94
C LYS A 124 18.74 10.47 -12.27
N ILE A 125 17.41 10.63 -12.54
CA ILE A 125 16.40 9.72 -11.98
C ILE A 125 16.58 8.30 -12.51
N VAL A 126 16.78 8.13 -13.81
CA VAL A 126 17.01 6.80 -14.42
C VAL A 126 18.24 6.12 -13.81
N ARG A 127 19.34 6.86 -13.64
CA ARG A 127 20.53 6.33 -12.98
C ARG A 127 20.24 5.89 -11.55
N LEU A 128 19.53 6.70 -10.78
CA LEU A 128 19.14 6.34 -9.41
C LEU A 128 18.29 5.07 -9.35
N LEU A 129 17.30 4.94 -10.27
CA LEU A 129 16.47 3.74 -10.38
C LEU A 129 17.30 2.51 -10.76
N ASP A 130 18.24 2.63 -11.72
CA ASP A 130 19.15 1.54 -12.09
C ASP A 130 20.03 1.12 -10.90
N ASP A 131 20.48 2.08 -10.08
CA ASP A 131 21.28 1.82 -8.88
C ASP A 131 20.43 1.16 -7.77
N ALA A 132 19.20 1.64 -7.53
CA ALA A 132 18.27 1.05 -6.55
C ALA A 132 17.91 -0.41 -6.90
N LEU A 133 17.67 -0.69 -8.17
CA LEU A 133 17.45 -2.05 -8.68
C LEU A 133 18.65 -2.98 -8.42
N ARG A 134 19.87 -2.49 -8.62
CA ARG A 134 21.08 -3.28 -8.36
C ARG A 134 21.35 -3.50 -6.88
N LEU A 135 21.04 -2.49 -6.06
CA LEU A 135 21.27 -2.51 -4.61
C LEU A 135 20.14 -3.17 -3.82
N ARG A 136 19.00 -3.45 -4.47
CA ARG A 136 17.81 -4.02 -3.83
C ARG A 136 17.31 -3.16 -2.67
N ILE A 137 17.15 -1.85 -2.91
CA ILE A 137 16.71 -0.88 -1.89
C ILE A 137 15.47 -0.13 -2.36
N PRO A 138 14.59 0.30 -1.41
CA PRO A 138 13.40 1.08 -1.73
C PRO A 138 13.71 2.39 -2.45
N VAL A 139 12.75 2.85 -3.26
CA VAL A 139 12.82 4.13 -3.99
C VAL A 139 11.73 5.08 -3.51
N ILE A 140 12.12 6.30 -3.11
CA ILE A 140 11.20 7.35 -2.73
C ILE A 140 11.33 8.52 -3.72
N GLY A 141 10.20 8.89 -4.34
CA GLY A 141 10.10 10.04 -5.23
C GLY A 141 9.32 11.18 -4.58
N LEU A 142 9.97 12.33 -4.35
CA LEU A 142 9.34 13.55 -3.85
C LEU A 142 9.03 14.45 -5.05
N ILE A 143 7.76 14.51 -5.45
CA ILE A 143 7.29 15.05 -6.72
C ILE A 143 6.75 16.47 -6.54
N ASP A 144 7.32 17.40 -7.28
CA ASP A 144 6.86 18.80 -7.38
C ASP A 144 7.24 19.34 -8.77
N SER A 145 6.40 19.09 -9.79
CA SER A 145 6.79 19.29 -11.18
C SER A 145 5.65 19.76 -12.07
N GLY A 146 5.92 20.76 -12.87
CA GLY A 146 5.05 21.21 -13.97
C GLY A 146 5.03 20.29 -15.19
N GLY A 147 5.71 19.13 -15.16
CA GLY A 147 5.72 18.16 -16.26
C GLY A 147 6.98 18.21 -17.12
N ALA A 148 6.87 17.96 -18.42
CA ALA A 148 7.98 17.92 -19.35
C ALA A 148 8.52 19.33 -19.69
N LYS A 149 9.84 19.48 -19.81
CA LYS A 149 10.45 20.70 -20.39
C LYS A 149 10.09 20.82 -21.85
N ILE A 150 9.15 21.73 -22.16
CA ILE A 150 8.62 21.94 -23.52
C ILE A 150 9.76 22.27 -24.50
N GLN A 151 10.77 23.00 -24.04
CA GLN A 151 11.91 23.44 -24.88
C GLN A 151 12.77 22.27 -25.37
N GLU A 152 12.72 21.13 -24.67
CA GLU A 152 13.48 19.93 -25.06
C GLU A 152 12.65 18.95 -25.93
N GLY A 153 11.36 19.25 -26.14
CA GLY A 153 10.50 18.50 -27.05
C GLY A 153 10.48 16.99 -26.76
N VAL A 154 10.73 16.19 -27.79
CA VAL A 154 10.75 14.72 -27.69
C VAL A 154 11.84 14.19 -26.76
N GLY A 155 12.88 14.97 -26.49
CA GLY A 155 13.94 14.63 -25.54
C GLY A 155 13.40 14.44 -24.13
N ALA A 156 12.54 15.36 -23.67
CA ALA A 156 11.87 15.26 -22.37
C ALA A 156 10.91 14.06 -22.32
N LEU A 157 10.14 13.81 -23.37
CA LEU A 157 9.23 12.64 -23.44
C LEU A 157 9.99 11.32 -23.39
N ARG A 158 11.16 11.24 -24.05
CA ARG A 158 12.04 10.07 -23.97
C ARG A 158 12.45 9.78 -22.54
N GLN A 159 12.71 10.79 -21.71
CA GLN A 159 13.10 10.59 -20.33
C GLN A 159 11.95 10.02 -19.49
N TYR A 160 10.72 10.49 -19.65
CA TYR A 160 9.56 9.87 -19.03
C TYR A 160 9.43 8.41 -19.41
N GLY A 161 9.55 8.06 -20.69
CA GLY A 161 9.51 6.66 -21.14
C GLY A 161 10.59 5.79 -20.48
N ARG A 162 11.81 6.32 -20.28
CA ARG A 162 12.88 5.60 -19.57
C ARG A 162 12.57 5.42 -18.09
N ILE A 163 12.03 6.44 -17.43
CA ILE A 163 11.60 6.36 -16.03
C ILE A 163 10.49 5.31 -15.89
N PHE A 164 9.44 5.35 -16.70
CA PHE A 164 8.34 4.36 -16.67
C PHE A 164 8.88 2.93 -16.83
N ASN A 165 9.79 2.72 -17.77
CA ASN A 165 10.40 1.41 -17.98
C ASN A 165 11.13 0.90 -16.73
N ARG A 166 11.87 1.76 -16.00
CA ARG A 166 12.58 1.38 -14.77
C ARG A 166 11.63 1.20 -13.60
N THR A 167 10.62 2.05 -13.47
CA THR A 167 9.57 1.89 -12.45
C THR A 167 8.83 0.57 -12.62
N CYS A 168 8.48 0.19 -13.86
CA CYS A 168 7.89 -1.13 -14.14
C CYS A 168 8.86 -2.28 -13.83
N ALA A 169 10.16 -2.13 -14.12
CA ALA A 169 11.15 -3.15 -13.80
C ALA A 169 11.38 -3.30 -12.28
N ALA A 170 11.15 -2.24 -11.51
CA ALA A 170 11.27 -2.22 -10.05
C ALA A 170 10.01 -2.77 -9.34
N SER A 171 8.86 -2.78 -10.02
CA SER A 171 7.59 -3.22 -9.46
C SER A 171 7.67 -4.67 -8.97
N GLY A 172 7.29 -4.90 -7.71
CA GLY A 172 7.37 -6.20 -7.05
C GLY A 172 8.81 -6.67 -6.73
N LEU A 173 9.82 -5.82 -6.98
CA LEU A 173 11.21 -6.13 -6.67
C LEU A 173 11.74 -5.29 -5.52
N VAL A 174 11.49 -3.99 -5.53
CA VAL A 174 11.79 -3.05 -4.46
C VAL A 174 10.58 -2.15 -4.20
N PRO A 175 10.26 -1.82 -2.94
CA PRO A 175 9.19 -0.88 -2.64
C PRO A 175 9.40 0.48 -3.30
N GLN A 176 8.36 1.04 -3.87
CA GLN A 176 8.37 2.34 -4.54
C GLN A 176 7.28 3.24 -3.97
N ILE A 177 7.65 4.39 -3.41
CA ILE A 177 6.72 5.35 -2.82
C ILE A 177 6.89 6.70 -3.52
N SER A 178 5.78 7.24 -4.01
CA SER A 178 5.72 8.59 -4.59
C SER A 178 4.97 9.53 -3.65
N VAL A 179 5.58 10.66 -3.31
CA VAL A 179 4.98 11.71 -2.48
C VAL A 179 4.76 12.94 -3.36
N ILE A 180 3.52 13.32 -3.52
CA ILE A 180 3.12 14.48 -4.33
C ILE A 180 3.09 15.70 -3.40
N LEU A 181 3.97 16.66 -3.65
CA LEU A 181 4.18 17.84 -2.82
C LEU A 181 3.95 19.15 -3.59
N GLY A 182 3.28 19.04 -4.72
CA GLY A 182 2.95 20.15 -5.60
C GLY A 182 2.26 19.69 -6.87
N PRO A 183 2.32 20.47 -7.96
CA PRO A 183 1.80 20.04 -9.24
C PRO A 183 2.47 18.76 -9.74
N CYS A 184 1.67 17.87 -10.32
CA CYS A 184 2.10 16.69 -11.04
C CYS A 184 1.22 16.56 -12.28
N ALA A 185 1.67 17.09 -13.44
CA ALA A 185 0.83 17.27 -14.60
C ALA A 185 1.38 16.58 -15.86
N GLY A 186 0.49 16.22 -16.77
CA GLY A 186 0.82 15.60 -18.05
C GLY A 186 1.47 14.22 -17.87
N GLY A 187 2.57 13.96 -18.59
CA GLY A 187 3.31 12.70 -18.48
C GLY A 187 3.84 12.37 -17.07
N ALA A 188 3.99 13.39 -16.20
CA ALA A 188 4.49 13.21 -14.84
C ALA A 188 3.58 12.34 -13.97
N VAL A 189 2.26 12.32 -14.19
CA VAL A 189 1.30 11.57 -13.35
C VAL A 189 1.41 10.06 -13.49
N TYR A 190 1.96 9.57 -14.59
CA TYR A 190 2.07 8.12 -14.82
C TYR A 190 3.18 7.48 -13.98
N SER A 191 4.29 8.20 -13.69
CA SER A 191 5.34 7.68 -12.81
C SER A 191 4.80 7.31 -11.42
N PRO A 192 4.12 8.23 -10.68
CA PRO A 192 3.50 7.89 -9.39
C PRO A 192 2.48 6.76 -9.50
N ALA A 193 1.62 6.78 -10.53
CA ALA A 193 0.59 5.75 -10.72
C ALA A 193 1.17 4.34 -10.95
N LEU A 194 2.43 4.23 -11.34
CA LEU A 194 3.15 2.97 -11.51
C LEU A 194 3.87 2.51 -10.22
N THR A 195 3.98 3.36 -9.20
CA THR A 195 4.60 3.00 -7.92
C THR A 195 3.62 2.27 -7.00
N ASP A 196 4.13 1.69 -5.92
CA ASP A 196 3.32 0.90 -5.00
C ASP A 196 2.38 1.80 -4.19
N PHE A 197 2.90 2.92 -3.67
CA PHE A 197 2.13 3.89 -2.90
C PHE A 197 2.27 5.30 -3.45
N VAL A 198 1.16 6.03 -3.44
CA VAL A 198 1.09 7.47 -3.73
C VAL A 198 0.54 8.17 -2.50
N ILE A 199 1.31 9.11 -1.97
CA ILE A 199 0.92 9.99 -0.87
C ILE A 199 0.76 11.39 -1.45
N ALA A 200 -0.28 12.13 -1.09
CA ALA A 200 -0.51 13.48 -1.58
C ALA A 200 -0.91 14.42 -0.45
N THR A 201 -0.38 15.64 -0.44
CA THR A 201 -0.74 16.67 0.54
C THR A 201 -2.04 17.38 0.16
N ARG A 202 -2.94 17.55 1.11
CA ARG A 202 -4.32 18.04 0.93
C ARG A 202 -4.41 19.38 0.20
N GLN A 203 -3.50 20.31 0.44
CA GLN A 203 -3.62 21.67 -0.08
C GLN A 203 -2.70 21.99 -1.27
N ALA A 204 -1.65 21.22 -1.49
CA ALA A 204 -0.61 21.56 -2.46
C ALA A 204 -0.56 20.62 -3.66
N SER A 205 -1.10 19.41 -3.54
CA SER A 205 -0.96 18.38 -4.54
C SER A 205 -2.09 18.40 -5.55
N HIS A 206 -1.70 18.45 -6.82
CA HIS A 206 -2.65 18.33 -7.92
C HIS A 206 -2.09 17.36 -8.97
N MET A 207 -2.88 16.35 -9.31
CA MET A 207 -2.51 15.34 -10.32
C MET A 207 -3.55 15.32 -11.43
N PHE A 208 -3.14 15.56 -12.68
CA PHE A 208 -4.04 15.42 -13.84
C PHE A 208 -3.25 15.20 -15.14
N VAL A 209 -3.82 14.44 -16.04
CA VAL A 209 -3.22 14.22 -17.38
C VAL A 209 -3.21 15.53 -18.16
N THR A 210 -4.32 16.27 -18.10
CA THR A 210 -4.47 17.59 -18.73
C THR A 210 -5.05 18.56 -17.71
N GLY A 211 -4.38 19.73 -17.54
CA GLY A 211 -4.81 20.74 -16.58
C GLY A 211 -6.08 21.49 -16.98
N PRO A 212 -6.67 22.26 -16.03
CA PRO A 212 -7.96 22.95 -16.22
C PRO A 212 -8.03 23.83 -17.46
N ASP A 213 -6.94 24.53 -17.83
CA ASP A 213 -6.91 25.38 -19.03
C ASP A 213 -7.06 24.58 -20.32
N VAL A 214 -6.46 23.39 -20.40
CA VAL A 214 -6.58 22.51 -21.56
C VAL A 214 -7.99 21.91 -21.62
N VAL A 215 -8.52 21.49 -20.47
CA VAL A 215 -9.91 21.00 -20.36
C VAL A 215 -10.87 22.08 -20.89
N ARG A 216 -10.75 23.30 -20.39
CA ARG A 216 -11.58 24.43 -20.83
C ARG A 216 -11.46 24.69 -22.33
N ALA A 217 -10.23 24.67 -22.86
CA ALA A 217 -10.00 24.95 -24.30
C ALA A 217 -10.55 23.83 -25.20
N THR A 218 -10.58 22.59 -24.73
CA THR A 218 -10.95 21.44 -25.55
C THR A 218 -12.43 21.05 -25.41
N THR A 219 -12.97 21.08 -24.19
CA THR A 219 -14.34 20.62 -23.90
C THR A 219 -15.30 21.76 -23.56
N GLY A 220 -14.77 22.94 -23.24
CA GLY A 220 -15.55 24.09 -22.74
C GLY A 220 -15.89 24.01 -21.25
N GLU A 221 -15.52 22.91 -20.55
CA GLU A 221 -15.76 22.72 -19.14
C GLU A 221 -14.91 23.65 -18.29
N GLN A 222 -15.52 24.27 -17.27
CA GLN A 222 -14.83 25.12 -16.31
C GLN A 222 -14.73 24.37 -14.98
N ILE A 223 -13.53 23.97 -14.61
CA ILE A 223 -13.26 23.22 -13.40
C ILE A 223 -12.01 23.77 -12.72
N SER A 224 -11.98 23.79 -11.39
CA SER A 224 -10.78 24.17 -10.64
C SER A 224 -9.72 23.06 -10.69
N ALA A 225 -8.47 23.38 -10.36
CA ALA A 225 -7.42 22.37 -10.26
C ALA A 225 -7.73 21.37 -9.11
N GLU A 226 -8.30 21.87 -8.02
CA GLU A 226 -8.68 21.05 -6.87
C GLU A 226 -9.81 20.07 -7.23
N ASP A 227 -10.87 20.55 -7.87
CA ASP A 227 -12.00 19.70 -8.28
C ASP A 227 -11.64 18.74 -9.41
N LEU A 228 -10.67 19.08 -10.26
CA LEU A 228 -10.22 18.22 -11.35
C LEU A 228 -9.32 17.08 -10.88
N GLY A 229 -8.40 17.38 -9.95
CA GLY A 229 -7.39 16.40 -9.56
C GLY A 229 -6.61 16.81 -8.31
N GLY A 230 -7.28 17.38 -7.31
CA GLY A 230 -6.74 17.59 -5.97
C GLY A 230 -6.53 16.26 -5.22
N ALA A 231 -5.78 16.32 -4.13
CA ALA A 231 -5.46 15.15 -3.32
C ALA A 231 -6.72 14.39 -2.87
N GLN A 232 -7.77 15.12 -2.47
CA GLN A 232 -9.02 14.53 -2.02
C GLN A 232 -9.76 13.76 -3.13
N ILE A 233 -9.79 14.29 -4.35
CA ILE A 233 -10.40 13.60 -5.50
C ILE A 233 -9.69 12.27 -5.78
N HIS A 234 -8.35 12.27 -5.71
CA HIS A 234 -7.58 11.05 -5.95
C HIS A 234 -7.56 10.10 -4.76
N GLY A 235 -7.79 10.59 -3.56
CA GLY A 235 -7.89 9.78 -2.33
C GLY A 235 -9.26 9.11 -2.15
N SER A 236 -10.36 9.74 -2.62
CA SER A 236 -11.70 9.22 -2.34
C SER A 236 -12.50 8.78 -3.57
N VAL A 237 -12.19 9.31 -4.78
CA VAL A 237 -12.96 9.05 -5.99
C VAL A 237 -12.21 8.17 -6.98
N SER A 238 -10.97 8.52 -7.32
CA SER A 238 -10.21 7.77 -8.34
C SER A 238 -9.33 6.66 -7.77
N GLY A 239 -9.06 6.67 -6.46
CA GLY A 239 -8.23 5.67 -5.79
C GLY A 239 -6.74 5.67 -6.18
N VAL A 240 -6.26 6.72 -6.86
CA VAL A 240 -4.84 6.84 -7.23
C VAL A 240 -3.97 7.13 -6.01
N VAL A 241 -4.47 7.95 -5.08
CA VAL A 241 -3.78 8.31 -3.84
C VAL A 241 -4.12 7.31 -2.74
N HIS A 242 -3.09 6.80 -2.08
CA HIS A 242 -3.20 5.79 -1.03
C HIS A 242 -3.28 6.41 0.38
N TYR A 243 -2.76 7.63 0.53
CA TYR A 243 -2.84 8.41 1.77
C TYR A 243 -2.89 9.91 1.44
N VAL A 244 -3.90 10.59 1.99
CA VAL A 244 -4.07 12.06 1.87
C VAL A 244 -3.52 12.71 3.13
N ALA A 245 -2.32 13.24 3.04
CA ALA A 245 -1.63 13.88 4.15
C ALA A 245 -2.13 15.32 4.37
N ASP A 246 -2.15 15.75 5.63
CA ASP A 246 -2.54 17.11 5.99
C ASP A 246 -1.52 18.15 5.51
N ASP A 247 -0.22 17.82 5.62
CA ASP A 247 0.90 18.67 5.17
C ASP A 247 2.12 17.86 4.71
N GLU A 248 3.26 18.54 4.45
CA GLU A 248 4.50 17.90 4.01
C GLU A 248 5.14 17.05 5.12
N GLU A 249 4.98 17.40 6.40
CA GLU A 249 5.54 16.64 7.53
C GLU A 249 4.80 15.32 7.73
N ASP A 250 3.48 15.37 7.74
CA ASP A 250 2.63 14.18 7.77
C ASP A 250 2.91 13.26 6.57
N ALA A 251 3.03 13.82 5.37
CA ALA A 251 3.36 13.04 4.17
C ALA A 251 4.70 12.30 4.28
N LEU A 252 5.74 12.95 4.80
CA LEU A 252 7.06 12.35 5.01
C LEU A 252 7.04 11.33 6.16
N GLY A 253 6.29 11.59 7.23
CA GLY A 253 6.03 10.64 8.31
C GLY A 253 5.37 9.36 7.79
N GLN A 254 4.37 9.50 6.91
CA GLN A 254 3.67 8.36 6.33
C GLN A 254 4.58 7.49 5.43
N VAL A 255 5.59 8.06 4.76
CA VAL A 255 6.62 7.27 4.05
C VAL A 255 7.35 6.34 5.02
N ARG A 256 7.77 6.85 6.20
CA ARG A 256 8.43 6.05 7.24
C ARG A 256 7.49 4.95 7.75
N THR A 257 6.23 5.31 8.02
CA THR A 257 5.20 4.38 8.47
C THR A 257 5.00 3.22 7.48
N PHE A 258 4.82 3.50 6.18
CA PHE A 258 4.66 2.43 5.20
C PHE A 258 5.92 1.56 5.09
N LEU A 259 7.11 2.17 5.04
CA LEU A 259 8.36 1.42 4.97
C LEU A 259 8.59 0.53 6.20
N ALA A 260 8.07 0.90 7.37
CA ALA A 260 8.20 0.10 8.57
C ALA A 260 7.62 -1.32 8.39
N TYR A 261 6.53 -1.49 7.66
CA TYR A 261 5.90 -2.79 7.41
C TYR A 261 6.52 -3.57 6.23
N LEU A 262 7.41 -2.95 5.44
CA LEU A 262 7.88 -3.50 4.18
C LEU A 262 9.32 -4.00 4.25
N PRO A 263 9.67 -5.08 3.52
CA PRO A 263 11.07 -5.46 3.33
C PRO A 263 11.81 -4.43 2.48
N SER A 264 13.13 -4.46 2.49
CA SER A 264 13.92 -3.62 1.57
C SER A 264 13.81 -4.06 0.10
N SER A 265 13.51 -5.33 -0.13
CA SER A 265 13.20 -5.90 -1.45
C SER A 265 12.41 -7.20 -1.28
N SER A 266 11.82 -7.71 -2.35
CA SER A 266 11.12 -9.00 -2.37
C SER A 266 12.03 -10.22 -2.08
N GLU A 267 13.35 -10.03 -2.03
CA GLU A 267 14.34 -11.08 -1.77
C GLU A 267 14.67 -11.24 -0.28
N VAL A 268 14.16 -10.36 0.58
CA VAL A 268 14.38 -10.39 2.04
C VAL A 268 13.04 -10.29 2.78
N SER A 269 13.02 -10.79 4.00
CA SER A 269 11.83 -10.70 4.85
C SER A 269 11.55 -9.28 5.32
N ALA A 270 10.29 -8.99 5.64
CA ALA A 270 9.90 -7.76 6.32
C ALA A 270 10.58 -7.65 7.71
N PRO A 271 10.73 -6.45 8.26
CA PRO A 271 11.30 -6.26 9.60
C PRO A 271 10.52 -7.05 10.65
N LEU A 272 11.23 -7.56 11.65
CA LEU A 272 10.62 -8.15 12.84
C LEU A 272 10.73 -7.15 13.98
N TYR A 273 9.61 -6.85 14.62
CA TYR A 273 9.55 -5.93 15.75
C TYR A 273 9.71 -6.66 17.08
N ALA A 274 10.25 -5.95 18.07
CA ALA A 274 10.29 -6.47 19.43
C ALA A 274 8.86 -6.63 19.95
N TYR A 275 8.59 -7.78 20.53
CA TYR A 275 7.29 -8.13 21.10
C TYR A 275 7.56 -9.05 22.30
N ASP A 276 7.14 -8.64 23.49
CA ASP A 276 7.46 -9.34 24.72
C ASP A 276 6.23 -9.97 25.38
N ASP A 277 6.45 -10.65 26.52
CA ASP A 277 5.36 -11.34 27.25
C ASP A 277 4.31 -10.34 27.79
N ALA A 278 4.68 -9.09 28.06
CA ALA A 278 3.75 -8.07 28.54
C ALA A 278 2.85 -7.58 27.40
N ASP A 279 3.42 -7.39 26.20
CA ASP A 279 2.68 -7.07 24.97
C ASP A 279 1.69 -8.22 24.67
N ALA A 280 2.17 -9.47 24.70
CA ALA A 280 1.35 -10.64 24.44
C ALA A 280 0.15 -10.75 25.41
N GLN A 281 0.38 -10.45 26.69
CA GLN A 281 -0.68 -10.46 27.69
C GLN A 281 -1.70 -9.33 27.48
N ALA A 282 -1.24 -8.12 27.12
CA ALA A 282 -2.10 -6.98 26.87
C ALA A 282 -3.00 -7.21 25.66
N ASP A 283 -2.42 -7.68 24.55
CA ASP A 283 -3.17 -7.94 23.32
C ASP A 283 -4.11 -9.16 23.46
N ALA A 284 -3.72 -10.19 24.21
CA ALA A 284 -4.61 -11.31 24.53
C ALA A 284 -5.80 -10.88 25.39
N GLU A 285 -5.62 -9.91 26.30
CA GLU A 285 -6.72 -9.35 27.09
C GLU A 285 -7.66 -8.51 26.22
N ALA A 286 -7.12 -7.69 25.31
CA ALA A 286 -7.90 -6.92 24.34
C ALA A 286 -8.77 -7.83 23.46
N ALA A 287 -8.20 -8.94 22.97
CA ALA A 287 -8.88 -9.88 22.10
C ALA A 287 -10.09 -10.58 22.78
N ARG A 288 -10.14 -10.66 24.10
CA ARG A 288 -11.27 -11.32 24.82
C ARG A 288 -12.61 -10.66 24.58
N SER A 289 -12.62 -9.37 24.35
CA SER A 289 -13.87 -8.60 24.13
C SER A 289 -14.29 -8.50 22.66
N VAL A 290 -13.51 -9.07 21.73
CA VAL A 290 -13.77 -8.90 20.29
C VAL A 290 -15.17 -9.37 19.87
N GLY A 291 -15.71 -10.40 20.53
CA GLY A 291 -17.06 -10.90 20.29
C GLY A 291 -18.18 -9.92 20.65
N GLU A 292 -17.91 -8.96 21.53
CA GLU A 292 -18.89 -7.94 21.94
C GLU A 292 -19.03 -6.83 20.89
N ILE A 293 -18.03 -6.64 20.03
CA ILE A 293 -18.03 -5.63 18.96
C ILE A 293 -19.02 -6.01 17.84
N VAL A 294 -19.13 -7.31 17.54
CA VAL A 294 -19.96 -7.79 16.43
C VAL A 294 -21.37 -8.13 16.93
N PRO A 295 -22.41 -7.38 16.50
CA PRO A 295 -23.77 -7.65 16.94
C PRO A 295 -24.26 -9.03 16.48
N ALA A 296 -25.04 -9.71 17.33
CA ALA A 296 -25.66 -10.98 16.98
C ALA A 296 -26.65 -10.87 15.80
N SER A 297 -27.29 -9.69 15.65
CA SER A 297 -28.17 -9.45 14.51
C SER A 297 -27.39 -9.13 13.24
N THR A 298 -27.57 -9.91 12.19
CA THR A 298 -26.94 -9.70 10.88
C THR A 298 -27.43 -8.43 10.15
N ARG A 299 -28.45 -7.76 10.68
CA ARG A 299 -28.98 -6.49 10.17
C ARG A 299 -28.33 -5.27 10.82
N GLN A 300 -27.63 -5.43 11.91
CA GLN A 300 -26.97 -4.35 12.63
C GLN A 300 -25.53 -4.20 12.12
N ALA A 301 -25.17 -2.97 11.77
CA ALA A 301 -23.81 -2.64 11.32
C ALA A 301 -22.87 -2.50 12.53
N TYR A 302 -21.58 -2.65 12.29
CA TYR A 302 -20.48 -2.42 13.23
C TYR A 302 -19.24 -2.00 12.46
N ASP A 303 -18.26 -1.41 13.14
CA ASP A 303 -16.98 -1.05 12.54
C ASP A 303 -16.01 -2.23 12.61
N VAL A 304 -15.62 -2.74 11.45
CA VAL A 304 -14.65 -3.85 11.39
C VAL A 304 -13.25 -3.42 11.82
N VAL A 305 -12.93 -2.13 11.77
CA VAL A 305 -11.64 -1.61 12.26
C VAL A 305 -11.49 -1.88 13.76
N GLU A 306 -12.56 -1.74 14.55
CA GLU A 306 -12.55 -2.09 15.98
C GLU A 306 -12.27 -3.60 16.20
N VAL A 307 -12.84 -4.48 15.35
CA VAL A 307 -12.57 -5.93 15.41
C VAL A 307 -11.11 -6.22 15.10
N VAL A 308 -10.57 -5.63 14.05
CA VAL A 308 -9.16 -5.80 13.68
C VAL A 308 -8.25 -5.27 14.78
N SER A 309 -8.50 -4.06 15.28
CA SER A 309 -7.70 -3.45 16.35
C SER A 309 -7.75 -4.25 17.65
N ALA A 310 -8.83 -4.97 17.95
CA ALA A 310 -8.90 -5.84 19.12
C ALA A 310 -8.00 -7.08 19.03
N VAL A 311 -7.54 -7.48 17.84
CA VAL A 311 -6.79 -8.73 17.64
C VAL A 311 -5.37 -8.56 17.12
N VAL A 312 -4.99 -7.39 16.61
CA VAL A 312 -3.62 -7.10 16.16
C VAL A 312 -2.74 -6.60 17.30
N ASP A 313 -1.43 -6.57 17.09
CA ASP A 313 -0.50 -6.06 18.09
C ASP A 313 -0.77 -4.59 18.40
N HIS A 314 -0.83 -4.25 19.70
CA HIS A 314 -1.06 -2.90 20.22
C HIS A 314 -2.31 -2.19 19.70
N GLY A 315 -3.21 -2.92 19.03
CA GLY A 315 -4.38 -2.36 18.37
C GLY A 315 -4.07 -1.51 17.13
N GLU A 316 -2.85 -1.60 16.61
CA GLU A 316 -2.38 -0.74 15.50
C GLU A 316 -2.74 -1.32 14.13
N LEU A 317 -3.57 -0.57 13.39
CA LEU A 317 -3.88 -0.82 11.98
C LEU A 317 -3.54 0.42 11.14
N VAL A 318 -2.55 0.30 10.27
CA VAL A 318 -2.21 1.34 9.30
C VAL A 318 -3.01 1.13 8.02
N GLN A 319 -4.11 1.87 7.88
CA GLN A 319 -4.99 1.76 6.72
C GLN A 319 -4.34 2.32 5.45
N VAL A 320 -4.67 1.71 4.32
CA VAL A 320 -4.30 2.13 2.97
C VAL A 320 -5.57 2.45 2.19
N GLN A 321 -5.61 3.60 1.50
CA GLN A 321 -6.81 4.05 0.77
C GLN A 321 -8.08 4.09 1.65
N GLU A 322 -7.98 4.64 2.85
CA GLU A 322 -9.09 4.66 3.81
C GLU A 322 -10.37 5.28 3.23
N GLU A 323 -10.23 6.39 2.50
CA GLU A 323 -11.36 7.12 1.93
C GLU A 323 -11.85 6.56 0.58
N PHE A 324 -11.05 5.73 -0.11
CA PHE A 324 -11.45 5.09 -1.36
C PHE A 324 -12.06 3.72 -1.09
N ALA A 325 -13.23 3.45 -1.68
CA ALA A 325 -13.99 2.22 -1.47
C ALA A 325 -14.05 1.83 0.03
N PRO A 326 -14.64 2.68 0.90
CA PRO A 326 -14.62 2.48 2.35
C PRO A 326 -15.47 1.29 2.82
N ASN A 327 -16.24 0.65 1.93
CA ASN A 327 -16.94 -0.62 2.14
C ASN A 327 -16.00 -1.82 2.30
N VAL A 328 -14.68 -1.63 2.06
CA VAL A 328 -13.62 -2.57 2.39
C VAL A 328 -12.43 -1.86 3.03
N VAL A 329 -11.81 -2.52 4.00
CA VAL A 329 -10.61 -2.05 4.69
C VAL A 329 -9.42 -2.88 4.21
N VAL A 330 -8.33 -2.21 3.86
CA VAL A 330 -7.03 -2.83 3.64
C VAL A 330 -5.97 -2.03 4.40
N GLY A 331 -4.96 -2.70 4.93
CA GLY A 331 -3.92 -2.03 5.71
C GLY A 331 -2.87 -2.99 6.23
N PHE A 332 -1.91 -2.46 6.96
CA PHE A 332 -0.84 -3.21 7.60
C PHE A 332 -1.04 -3.26 9.11
N ALA A 333 -0.71 -4.40 9.70
CA ALA A 333 -0.68 -4.62 11.14
C ALA A 333 0.44 -5.61 11.47
N CYS A 334 0.62 -5.93 12.74
CA CYS A 334 1.53 -6.97 13.18
C CYS A 334 0.80 -8.03 14.02
N PHE A 335 1.35 -9.26 13.99
CA PHE A 335 1.06 -10.33 14.95
C PHE A 335 2.39 -10.84 15.51
N GLU A 336 2.59 -10.69 16.81
CA GLU A 336 3.84 -11.00 17.50
C GLU A 336 5.07 -10.35 16.83
N GLY A 337 4.95 -9.08 16.47
CA GLY A 337 5.98 -8.31 15.80
C GLY A 337 6.19 -8.63 14.32
N HIS A 338 5.43 -9.54 13.73
CA HIS A 338 5.51 -9.90 12.31
C HIS A 338 4.50 -9.10 11.48
N PRO A 339 4.95 -8.28 10.51
CA PRO A 339 4.07 -7.54 9.62
C PRO A 339 3.20 -8.44 8.75
N VAL A 340 1.93 -8.06 8.62
CA VAL A 340 0.94 -8.72 7.76
C VAL A 340 0.09 -7.68 7.02
N GLY A 341 -0.50 -8.09 5.89
CA GLY A 341 -1.60 -7.38 5.25
C GLY A 341 -2.94 -7.79 5.86
N ILE A 342 -3.76 -6.81 6.18
CA ILE A 342 -5.14 -6.99 6.63
C ILE A 342 -6.09 -6.67 5.49
N VAL A 343 -7.09 -7.51 5.29
CA VAL A 343 -8.21 -7.31 4.37
C VAL A 343 -9.51 -7.56 5.13
N ALA A 344 -10.46 -6.63 5.06
CA ALA A 344 -11.73 -6.81 5.76
C ALA A 344 -12.92 -6.17 4.99
N ASN A 345 -14.10 -6.75 5.12
CA ASN A 345 -15.33 -6.06 4.72
C ASN A 345 -15.74 -5.08 5.82
N GLN A 346 -16.23 -3.87 5.45
CA GLN A 346 -16.68 -2.85 6.38
C GLN A 346 -18.21 -2.76 6.41
N PRO A 347 -18.87 -3.42 7.38
CA PRO A 347 -20.33 -3.45 7.45
C PRO A 347 -21.01 -2.11 7.68
N LEU A 348 -20.28 -1.10 8.20
CA LEU A 348 -20.80 0.28 8.34
C LEU A 348 -21.10 0.93 6.98
N VAL A 349 -20.37 0.54 5.94
CA VAL A 349 -20.49 1.15 4.62
C VAL A 349 -21.05 0.12 3.64
N ASP A 350 -22.21 0.40 3.06
CA ASP A 350 -22.91 -0.47 2.10
C ASP A 350 -22.99 -1.95 2.58
N ALA A 351 -23.08 -2.15 3.90
CA ALA A 351 -23.12 -3.46 4.58
C ALA A 351 -21.91 -4.38 4.25
N GLY A 352 -20.78 -3.84 3.83
CA GLY A 352 -19.59 -4.59 3.42
C GLY A 352 -19.72 -5.24 2.03
N THR A 353 -20.69 -4.83 1.21
CA THR A 353 -20.92 -5.33 -0.15
C THR A 353 -19.76 -4.98 -1.06
N LEU A 354 -19.34 -5.88 -1.94
CA LEU A 354 -18.28 -5.62 -2.91
C LEU A 354 -18.83 -4.89 -4.15
N ASP A 355 -18.19 -3.81 -4.54
CA ASP A 355 -18.43 -3.09 -5.78
C ASP A 355 -17.19 -3.07 -6.68
N VAL A 356 -17.24 -2.29 -7.74
CA VAL A 356 -16.16 -2.11 -8.70
C VAL A 356 -14.90 -1.59 -8.04
N ASP A 357 -15.01 -0.56 -7.20
CA ASP A 357 -13.86 0.11 -6.57
C ASP A 357 -13.27 -0.73 -5.43
N ALA A 358 -14.11 -1.37 -4.63
CA ALA A 358 -13.67 -2.36 -3.64
C ALA A 358 -12.88 -3.50 -4.30
N SER A 359 -13.31 -3.97 -5.46
CA SER A 359 -12.60 -5.02 -6.20
C SER A 359 -11.21 -4.58 -6.67
N GLU A 360 -11.06 -3.34 -7.12
CA GLU A 360 -9.76 -2.77 -7.50
C GLU A 360 -8.83 -2.63 -6.30
N LYS A 361 -9.33 -2.05 -5.20
CA LYS A 361 -8.59 -1.86 -3.94
C LYS A 361 -8.09 -3.19 -3.39
N LEU A 362 -8.97 -4.19 -3.26
CA LEU A 362 -8.65 -5.51 -2.74
C LEU A 362 -7.60 -6.22 -3.60
N ALA A 363 -7.84 -6.31 -4.91
CA ALA A 363 -6.95 -7.04 -5.81
C ALA A 363 -5.54 -6.45 -5.83
N ARG A 364 -5.43 -5.11 -5.85
CA ARG A 364 -4.14 -4.42 -5.81
C ARG A 364 -3.40 -4.69 -4.50
N PHE A 365 -4.09 -4.60 -3.36
CA PHE A 365 -3.47 -4.77 -2.05
C PHE A 365 -2.99 -6.21 -1.82
N VAL A 366 -3.82 -7.23 -2.13
CA VAL A 366 -3.42 -8.64 -2.00
C VAL A 366 -2.21 -8.96 -2.88
N ARG A 367 -2.20 -8.48 -4.13
CA ARG A 367 -1.03 -8.67 -5.01
C ARG A 367 0.22 -7.95 -4.51
N PHE A 368 0.06 -6.78 -3.89
CA PHE A 368 1.16 -6.06 -3.26
C PHE A 368 1.74 -6.88 -2.10
N CYS A 369 0.90 -7.39 -1.20
CA CYS A 369 1.34 -8.23 -0.09
C CYS A 369 2.09 -9.48 -0.59
N ASP A 370 1.56 -10.15 -1.61
CA ASP A 370 2.20 -11.31 -2.23
C ASP A 370 3.57 -10.97 -2.84
N ALA A 371 3.68 -9.84 -3.54
CA ALA A 371 4.94 -9.40 -4.17
C ALA A 371 6.06 -9.14 -3.14
N PHE A 372 5.70 -8.70 -1.93
CA PHE A 372 6.67 -8.38 -0.89
C PHE A 372 6.70 -9.39 0.27
N GLY A 373 6.10 -10.55 0.09
CA GLY A 373 6.19 -11.65 1.05
C GLY A 373 5.43 -11.43 2.36
N LEU A 374 4.41 -10.55 2.36
CA LEU A 374 3.58 -10.29 3.54
C LEU A 374 2.40 -11.27 3.59
N PRO A 375 2.23 -12.04 4.67
CA PRO A 375 1.03 -12.84 4.88
C PRO A 375 -0.24 -11.97 4.83
N VAL A 376 -1.37 -12.55 4.40
CA VAL A 376 -2.65 -11.83 4.36
C VAL A 376 -3.64 -12.48 5.32
N VAL A 377 -4.19 -11.67 6.23
CA VAL A 377 -5.29 -12.06 7.12
C VAL A 377 -6.57 -11.37 6.65
N THR A 378 -7.59 -12.17 6.33
CA THR A 378 -8.86 -11.68 5.77
C THR A 378 -9.99 -11.86 6.76
N PHE A 379 -10.72 -10.80 7.08
CA PHE A 379 -11.93 -10.81 7.91
C PHE A 379 -13.16 -10.63 7.02
N VAL A 380 -14.07 -11.60 7.05
CA VAL A 380 -15.20 -11.67 6.11
C VAL A 380 -16.52 -11.40 6.82
N ASP A 381 -17.24 -10.37 6.37
CA ASP A 381 -18.66 -10.15 6.62
C ASP A 381 -19.28 -9.52 5.34
N VAL A 382 -19.57 -10.35 4.35
CA VAL A 382 -19.95 -9.91 3.01
C VAL A 382 -21.30 -10.48 2.56
N PRO A 383 -22.31 -9.63 2.29
CA PRO A 383 -23.62 -10.09 1.82
C PRO A 383 -23.66 -10.41 0.31
N GLY A 384 -22.65 -10.00 -0.45
CA GLY A 384 -22.60 -10.23 -1.89
C GLY A 384 -21.86 -9.12 -2.65
N TYR A 385 -21.90 -9.22 -3.96
CA TYR A 385 -21.55 -8.11 -4.85
C TYR A 385 -22.72 -7.14 -4.95
N ARG A 386 -22.43 -5.84 -5.10
CA ARG A 386 -23.43 -4.77 -5.26
C ARG A 386 -24.22 -4.98 -6.54
N PRO A 387 -25.55 -5.16 -6.48
CA PRO A 387 -26.36 -5.35 -7.67
C PRO A 387 -26.66 -4.01 -8.35
N GLY A 388 -26.93 -4.05 -9.64
CA GLY A 388 -27.45 -2.91 -10.38
C GLY A 388 -26.77 -2.68 -11.72
N ALA A 389 -27.47 -2.02 -12.64
CA ALA A 389 -26.98 -1.74 -13.99
C ALA A 389 -25.71 -0.90 -13.99
N GLU A 390 -25.56 0.03 -13.06
CA GLU A 390 -24.36 0.85 -12.89
C GLU A 390 -23.11 -0.02 -12.68
N GLN A 391 -23.16 -0.98 -11.77
CA GLN A 391 -22.06 -1.90 -11.48
C GLN A 391 -21.76 -2.83 -12.65
N GLU A 392 -22.81 -3.38 -13.27
CA GLU A 392 -22.64 -4.23 -14.46
C GLU A 392 -22.00 -3.47 -15.62
N HIS A 393 -22.47 -2.25 -15.90
CA HIS A 393 -21.92 -1.41 -16.97
C HIS A 393 -20.52 -0.89 -16.64
N ALA A 394 -20.20 -0.66 -15.37
CA ALA A 394 -18.85 -0.33 -14.92
C ALA A 394 -17.89 -1.54 -14.95
N GLY A 395 -18.39 -2.75 -15.23
CA GLY A 395 -17.60 -3.95 -15.45
C GLY A 395 -17.26 -4.71 -14.17
N ILE A 396 -18.22 -4.85 -13.25
CA ILE A 396 -18.06 -5.59 -11.99
C ILE A 396 -17.53 -7.02 -12.20
N ILE A 397 -17.97 -7.71 -13.27
CA ILE A 397 -17.49 -9.07 -13.60
C ILE A 397 -15.98 -9.08 -13.81
N ARG A 398 -15.47 -8.17 -14.63
CA ARG A 398 -14.03 -8.07 -14.94
C ARG A 398 -13.23 -7.67 -13.70
N ARG A 399 -13.73 -6.72 -12.91
CA ARG A 399 -13.04 -6.21 -11.73
C ARG A 399 -13.10 -7.19 -10.58
N GLY A 400 -14.23 -7.85 -10.35
CA GLY A 400 -14.34 -8.94 -9.38
C GLY A 400 -13.40 -10.12 -9.73
N ALA A 401 -13.21 -10.41 -11.02
CA ALA A 401 -12.28 -11.44 -11.46
C ALA A 401 -10.81 -11.12 -11.11
N LYS A 402 -10.44 -9.84 -10.93
CA LYS A 402 -9.10 -9.47 -10.43
C LYS A 402 -8.85 -9.96 -9.00
N VAL A 403 -9.86 -9.88 -8.14
CA VAL A 403 -9.77 -10.34 -6.75
C VAL A 403 -9.55 -11.85 -6.71
N ILE A 404 -10.31 -12.60 -7.54
CA ILE A 404 -10.11 -14.05 -7.68
C ILE A 404 -8.66 -14.35 -8.12
N ASN A 405 -8.17 -13.65 -9.14
CA ASN A 405 -6.80 -13.85 -9.62
C ASN A 405 -5.78 -13.53 -8.52
N ALA A 406 -5.96 -12.44 -7.77
CA ALA A 406 -5.03 -12.03 -6.73
C ALA A 406 -4.88 -13.09 -5.64
N TYR A 407 -5.98 -13.60 -5.09
CA TYR A 407 -5.94 -14.66 -4.07
C TYR A 407 -5.48 -16.00 -4.64
N ALA A 408 -6.01 -16.40 -5.80
CA ALA A 408 -5.68 -17.70 -6.39
C ALA A 408 -4.22 -17.82 -6.85
N THR A 409 -3.52 -16.70 -7.05
CA THR A 409 -2.10 -16.69 -7.45
C THR A 409 -1.16 -16.30 -6.32
N ALA A 410 -1.67 -15.90 -5.16
CA ALA A 410 -0.86 -15.54 -4.01
C ALA A 410 -0.07 -16.74 -3.48
N THR A 411 1.19 -16.49 -3.14
CA THR A 411 2.16 -17.49 -2.64
C THR A 411 2.43 -17.34 -1.14
N VAL A 412 2.05 -16.21 -0.57
CA VAL A 412 2.17 -15.92 0.87
C VAL A 412 1.13 -16.69 1.69
N PRO A 413 1.32 -16.86 3.01
CA PRO A 413 0.28 -17.38 3.89
C PRO A 413 -1.02 -16.58 3.80
N LEU A 414 -2.14 -17.30 3.65
CA LEU A 414 -3.49 -16.75 3.56
C LEU A 414 -4.35 -17.34 4.68
N VAL A 415 -4.78 -16.52 5.62
CA VAL A 415 -5.65 -16.90 6.75
C VAL A 415 -6.95 -16.13 6.67
N THR A 416 -8.09 -16.80 6.71
CA THR A 416 -9.41 -16.17 6.60
C THR A 416 -10.27 -16.48 7.81
N ILE A 417 -10.90 -15.43 8.37
CA ILE A 417 -11.84 -15.50 9.48
C ILE A 417 -13.21 -15.00 9.02
N VAL A 418 -14.20 -15.85 8.96
CA VAL A 418 -15.58 -15.45 8.68
C VAL A 418 -16.25 -15.03 9.98
N LEU A 419 -16.52 -13.74 10.12
CA LEU A 419 -17.13 -13.16 11.31
C LEU A 419 -18.62 -13.40 11.37
N ARG A 420 -19.32 -13.18 10.22
CA ARG A 420 -20.78 -13.23 10.18
C ARG A 420 -21.29 -13.69 8.80
N LYS A 421 -21.58 -12.79 7.86
CA LYS A 421 -22.10 -13.14 6.52
C LYS A 421 -20.98 -13.50 5.56
N ALA A 422 -21.20 -14.54 4.77
CA ALA A 422 -20.33 -14.97 3.70
C ALA A 422 -21.16 -15.56 2.56
N TYR A 423 -21.68 -14.69 1.64
CA TYR A 423 -22.66 -15.12 0.65
C TYR A 423 -22.13 -15.10 -0.78
N GLY A 424 -22.44 -16.18 -1.49
CA GLY A 424 -22.31 -16.31 -2.93
C GLY A 424 -20.89 -16.12 -3.45
N GLY A 425 -20.75 -15.51 -4.63
CA GLY A 425 -19.46 -15.26 -5.26
C GLY A 425 -18.55 -14.32 -4.46
N ALA A 426 -19.13 -13.41 -3.67
CA ALA A 426 -18.36 -12.50 -2.83
C ALA A 426 -17.61 -13.23 -1.69
N TYR A 427 -18.23 -14.24 -1.08
CA TYR A 427 -17.53 -15.13 -0.15
C TYR A 427 -16.33 -15.81 -0.82
N ILE A 428 -16.53 -16.36 -2.02
CA ILE A 428 -15.46 -17.07 -2.73
C ILE A 428 -14.25 -16.16 -2.92
N VAL A 429 -14.45 -14.93 -3.39
CA VAL A 429 -13.34 -14.02 -3.73
C VAL A 429 -12.63 -13.43 -2.51
N MET A 430 -13.26 -13.46 -1.33
CA MET A 430 -12.67 -12.97 -0.08
C MET A 430 -11.78 -14.01 0.61
N GLY A 431 -10.93 -14.70 -0.13
CA GLY A 431 -9.98 -15.65 0.42
C GLY A 431 -10.65 -16.94 0.94
N SER A 432 -11.59 -17.52 0.19
CA SER A 432 -12.12 -18.84 0.53
C SER A 432 -11.07 -19.94 0.32
N LYS A 433 -11.24 -21.06 1.00
CA LYS A 433 -10.35 -22.23 0.87
C LYS A 433 -10.34 -22.75 -0.58
N ALA A 434 -11.47 -22.72 -1.25
CA ALA A 434 -11.62 -23.19 -2.61
C ALA A 434 -10.77 -22.41 -3.64
N ILE A 435 -10.41 -21.15 -3.38
CA ILE A 435 -9.52 -20.38 -4.28
C ILE A 435 -8.07 -20.35 -3.82
N GLY A 436 -7.70 -21.07 -2.74
CA GLY A 436 -6.31 -21.24 -2.35
C GLY A 436 -5.91 -20.66 -0.99
N ALA A 437 -6.85 -20.19 -0.17
CA ALA A 437 -6.51 -19.84 1.21
C ALA A 437 -6.04 -21.07 1.98
N ASP A 438 -5.03 -20.89 2.82
CA ASP A 438 -4.39 -22.00 3.55
C ASP A 438 -5.25 -22.48 4.70
N LEU A 439 -5.74 -21.54 5.52
CA LEU A 439 -6.56 -21.82 6.70
C LEU A 439 -7.75 -20.89 6.76
N ASN A 440 -8.94 -21.48 6.96
CA ASN A 440 -10.20 -20.76 7.03
C ASN A 440 -10.93 -21.11 8.32
N PHE A 441 -11.29 -20.11 9.10
CA PHE A 441 -12.03 -20.25 10.35
C PHE A 441 -13.31 -19.44 10.29
N CYS A 442 -14.26 -19.76 11.15
CA CYS A 442 -15.46 -18.94 11.30
C CYS A 442 -15.92 -18.86 12.75
N TRP A 443 -16.64 -17.81 13.08
CA TRP A 443 -17.32 -17.69 14.36
C TRP A 443 -18.61 -18.53 14.39
N PRO A 444 -19.13 -18.88 15.59
CA PRO A 444 -20.30 -19.74 15.71
C PRO A 444 -21.56 -19.19 15.04
N GLY A 445 -21.70 -17.86 14.94
CA GLY A 445 -22.81 -17.17 14.28
C GLY A 445 -22.62 -16.91 12.79
N ALA A 446 -21.58 -17.48 12.14
CA ALA A 446 -21.32 -17.25 10.74
C ALA A 446 -22.38 -17.88 9.84
N GLU A 447 -22.78 -17.13 8.81
CA GLU A 447 -23.76 -17.56 7.79
C GLU A 447 -23.04 -17.74 6.44
N ILE A 448 -22.72 -19.00 6.10
CA ILE A 448 -21.98 -19.32 4.87
C ILE A 448 -22.92 -20.01 3.89
N ALA A 449 -23.27 -19.34 2.77
CA ALA A 449 -24.26 -19.85 1.84
C ALA A 449 -24.14 -19.23 0.43
N VAL A 450 -24.87 -19.83 -0.53
CA VAL A 450 -25.01 -19.24 -1.87
C VAL A 450 -25.78 -17.91 -1.81
N LEU A 451 -26.77 -17.82 -0.91
CA LEU A 451 -27.63 -16.64 -0.74
C LEU A 451 -28.17 -16.63 0.69
N GLY A 452 -28.40 -15.46 1.27
CA GLY A 452 -29.03 -15.33 2.58
C GLY A 452 -30.40 -16.01 2.62
N ALA A 453 -30.78 -16.55 3.79
CA ALA A 453 -31.97 -17.43 3.95
C ALA A 453 -33.26 -16.85 3.36
N ALA A 454 -33.56 -15.58 3.65
CA ALA A 454 -34.78 -14.94 3.15
C ALA A 454 -34.85 -14.92 1.61
N GLY A 455 -33.74 -14.61 0.96
CA GLY A 455 -33.65 -14.62 -0.50
C GLY A 455 -33.77 -16.03 -1.09
N ALA A 456 -33.08 -17.00 -0.49
CA ALA A 456 -33.11 -18.40 -0.91
C ALA A 456 -34.52 -18.96 -0.83
N VAL A 457 -35.19 -18.77 0.31
CA VAL A 457 -36.58 -19.21 0.53
C VAL A 457 -37.56 -18.55 -0.46
N GLY A 458 -37.38 -17.22 -0.69
CA GLY A 458 -38.21 -16.50 -1.67
C GLY A 458 -38.07 -17.03 -3.10
N ILE A 459 -36.93 -17.61 -3.45
CA ILE A 459 -36.71 -18.23 -4.77
C ILE A 459 -37.23 -19.68 -4.77
N ILE A 460 -36.83 -20.50 -3.82
CA ILE A 460 -37.10 -21.94 -3.76
C ILE A 460 -38.61 -22.18 -3.58
N HIS A 461 -39.22 -21.46 -2.65
CA HIS A 461 -40.64 -21.63 -2.26
C HIS A 461 -41.58 -20.60 -2.86
N ARG A 462 -41.13 -19.89 -3.91
CA ARG A 462 -41.91 -18.82 -4.54
C ARG A 462 -43.36 -19.20 -4.87
N ARG A 463 -43.57 -20.41 -5.39
CA ARG A 463 -44.90 -20.89 -5.79
C ARG A 463 -45.78 -21.25 -4.58
N ASP A 464 -45.16 -21.87 -3.56
CA ASP A 464 -45.89 -22.28 -2.36
C ASP A 464 -46.32 -21.06 -1.55
N LEU A 465 -45.43 -20.07 -1.40
CA LEU A 465 -45.73 -18.79 -0.74
C LEU A 465 -46.79 -17.99 -1.47
N ALA A 466 -46.78 -17.99 -2.82
CA ALA A 466 -47.85 -17.37 -3.60
C ALA A 466 -49.19 -18.05 -3.36
N LYS A 467 -49.25 -19.38 -3.31
CA LYS A 467 -50.45 -20.15 -3.02
C LYS A 467 -50.99 -19.86 -1.61
N VAL A 468 -50.11 -19.83 -0.58
CA VAL A 468 -50.51 -19.48 0.79
C VAL A 468 -51.07 -18.05 0.84
N ARG A 469 -50.48 -17.11 0.11
CA ARG A 469 -50.96 -15.74 0.00
C ARG A 469 -52.35 -15.66 -0.60
N ASP A 470 -52.58 -16.38 -1.69
CA ASP A 470 -53.86 -16.40 -2.41
C ASP A 470 -54.97 -17.08 -1.59
N GLU A 471 -54.65 -18.14 -0.84
CA GLU A 471 -55.62 -18.95 -0.07
C GLU A 471 -55.87 -18.40 1.34
N GLN A 472 -54.85 -17.85 2.00
CA GLN A 472 -54.86 -17.54 3.44
C GLN A 472 -54.51 -16.09 3.76
N GLY A 473 -54.13 -15.31 2.74
CA GLY A 473 -53.77 -13.90 2.89
C GLY A 473 -52.27 -13.62 3.16
N GLU A 474 -51.89 -12.33 3.13
CA GLU A 474 -50.51 -11.87 3.23
C GLU A 474 -49.87 -12.20 4.59
N GLU A 475 -50.63 -12.12 5.69
CA GLU A 475 -50.14 -12.42 7.02
C GLU A 475 -49.71 -13.89 7.18
N ALA A 476 -50.52 -14.82 6.65
CA ALA A 476 -50.21 -16.24 6.62
C ALA A 476 -48.99 -16.56 5.73
N ALA A 477 -48.87 -15.89 4.57
CA ALA A 477 -47.72 -16.04 3.70
C ALA A 477 -46.41 -15.50 4.34
N THR A 478 -46.48 -14.41 5.11
CA THR A 478 -45.34 -13.86 5.87
C THR A 478 -44.90 -14.84 6.96
N ALA A 479 -45.84 -15.37 7.75
CA ALA A 479 -45.56 -16.35 8.80
C ALA A 479 -44.94 -17.64 8.23
N GLU A 480 -45.43 -18.13 7.12
CA GLU A 480 -44.88 -19.31 6.43
C GLU A 480 -43.49 -19.02 5.86
N HIS A 481 -43.27 -17.82 5.29
CA HIS A 481 -41.94 -17.41 4.85
C HIS A 481 -40.93 -17.38 6.04
N GLU A 482 -41.29 -16.80 7.16
CA GLU A 482 -40.45 -16.76 8.36
C GLU A 482 -40.11 -18.16 8.88
N ARG A 483 -41.11 -19.07 8.89
CA ARG A 483 -40.90 -20.47 9.27
C ARG A 483 -39.89 -21.16 8.34
N LEU A 484 -40.07 -21.02 7.04
CA LEU A 484 -39.18 -21.60 6.04
C LEU A 484 -37.76 -21.00 6.10
N VAL A 485 -37.62 -19.70 6.41
CA VAL A 485 -36.34 -19.04 6.63
C VAL A 485 -35.63 -19.67 7.81
N ALA A 486 -36.32 -19.88 8.93
CA ALA A 486 -35.73 -20.53 10.11
C ALA A 486 -35.26 -21.95 9.80
N GLU A 487 -36.09 -22.76 9.13
CA GLU A 487 -35.72 -24.13 8.70
C GLU A 487 -34.52 -24.14 7.75
N TYR A 488 -34.50 -23.23 6.77
CA TYR A 488 -33.40 -23.14 5.82
C TYR A 488 -32.10 -22.72 6.50
N THR A 489 -32.17 -21.78 7.45
CA THR A 489 -31.00 -21.33 8.23
C THR A 489 -30.39 -22.50 9.00
N ASP A 490 -31.21 -23.23 9.74
CA ASP A 490 -30.75 -24.38 10.53
C ASP A 490 -30.20 -25.53 9.64
N ALA A 491 -30.86 -25.81 8.52
CA ALA A 491 -30.52 -26.91 7.63
C ALA A 491 -29.29 -26.64 6.72
N VAL A 492 -29.06 -25.38 6.29
CA VAL A 492 -28.16 -25.08 5.17
C VAL A 492 -27.09 -24.05 5.53
N ILE A 493 -27.43 -23.01 6.30
CA ILE A 493 -26.56 -21.83 6.48
C ILE A 493 -25.62 -21.98 7.68
N ASN A 494 -25.79 -22.98 8.53
CA ASN A 494 -24.96 -23.14 9.71
C ASN A 494 -23.49 -23.48 9.39
N PRO A 495 -22.51 -23.03 10.21
CA PRO A 495 -21.09 -23.27 10.00
C PRO A 495 -20.69 -24.74 9.89
N ASP A 496 -21.40 -25.65 10.58
CA ASP A 496 -21.08 -27.09 10.61
C ASP A 496 -21.14 -27.73 9.22
N LYS A 497 -21.97 -27.20 8.33
CA LYS A 497 -22.04 -27.65 6.93
C LYS A 497 -20.76 -27.29 6.16
N ALA A 498 -20.24 -26.09 6.36
CA ALA A 498 -18.99 -25.65 5.73
C ALA A 498 -17.79 -26.45 6.27
N VAL A 499 -17.78 -26.76 7.57
CA VAL A 499 -16.78 -27.66 8.17
C VAL A 499 -16.90 -29.08 7.60
N ALA A 500 -18.13 -29.61 7.49
CA ALA A 500 -18.34 -30.98 7.02
C ALA A 500 -17.86 -31.23 5.58
N ILE A 501 -17.84 -30.19 4.74
CA ILE A 501 -17.32 -30.27 3.36
C ILE A 501 -15.87 -29.78 3.22
N GLY A 502 -15.23 -29.35 4.32
CA GLY A 502 -13.83 -28.92 4.34
C GLY A 502 -13.57 -27.50 3.82
N GLU A 503 -14.59 -26.65 3.69
CA GLU A 503 -14.42 -25.22 3.34
C GLU A 503 -13.98 -24.39 4.56
N ILE A 504 -14.31 -24.80 5.76
CA ILE A 504 -13.89 -24.21 7.03
C ILE A 504 -13.12 -25.27 7.83
N ASP A 505 -11.95 -24.91 8.33
CA ASP A 505 -11.09 -25.80 9.11
C ASP A 505 -11.62 -26.00 10.54
N ALA A 506 -12.12 -24.93 11.16
CA ALA A 506 -12.75 -25.00 12.48
C ALA A 506 -13.71 -23.82 12.73
N VAL A 507 -14.72 -24.06 13.56
CA VAL A 507 -15.49 -23.00 14.24
C VAL A 507 -14.72 -22.61 15.50
N ILE A 508 -14.45 -21.32 15.67
CA ILE A 508 -13.66 -20.80 16.80
C ILE A 508 -14.48 -19.81 17.61
N ALA A 509 -14.26 -19.76 18.92
CA ALA A 509 -14.85 -18.71 19.74
C ALA A 509 -14.24 -17.34 19.34
N PRO A 510 -15.02 -16.23 19.37
CA PRO A 510 -14.51 -14.92 19.01
C PRO A 510 -13.23 -14.53 19.76
N GLU A 511 -13.16 -14.80 21.05
CA GLU A 511 -12.01 -14.54 21.92
C GLU A 511 -10.74 -15.31 21.53
N ASP A 512 -10.85 -16.42 20.80
CA ASP A 512 -9.72 -17.22 20.32
C ASP A 512 -9.16 -16.70 18.99
N THR A 513 -9.78 -15.68 18.38
CA THR A 513 -9.43 -15.20 17.02
C THR A 513 -7.96 -14.83 16.91
N ARG A 514 -7.41 -14.07 17.89
CA ARG A 514 -6.00 -13.69 17.87
C ARG A 514 -5.08 -14.90 17.96
N SER A 515 -5.29 -15.79 18.94
CA SER A 515 -4.43 -16.96 19.13
C SER A 515 -4.43 -17.88 17.92
N VAL A 516 -5.59 -18.11 17.31
CA VAL A 516 -5.73 -18.92 16.10
C VAL A 516 -4.99 -18.29 14.91
N ILE A 517 -5.03 -16.95 14.74
CA ILE A 517 -4.27 -16.27 13.69
C ILE A 517 -2.77 -16.41 13.93
N VAL A 518 -2.29 -16.17 15.16
CA VAL A 518 -0.87 -16.32 15.55
C VAL A 518 -0.37 -17.73 15.27
N ASP A 519 -1.08 -18.75 15.75
CA ASP A 519 -0.73 -20.17 15.53
C ASP A 519 -0.73 -20.52 14.04
N SER A 520 -1.70 -20.01 13.28
CA SER A 520 -1.79 -20.21 11.83
C SER A 520 -0.60 -19.61 11.10
N LEU A 521 -0.26 -18.36 11.40
CA LEU A 521 0.88 -17.68 10.80
C LEU A 521 2.21 -18.36 11.17
N ALA A 522 2.35 -18.83 12.41
CA ALA A 522 3.52 -19.60 12.85
C ALA A 522 3.65 -20.92 12.09
N ALA A 523 2.55 -21.67 11.94
CA ALA A 523 2.52 -22.92 11.20
C ALA A 523 2.83 -22.74 9.70
N LEU A 524 2.40 -21.63 9.12
CA LEU A 524 2.57 -21.33 7.70
C LEU A 524 3.85 -20.54 7.38
N ARG A 525 4.66 -20.18 8.37
CA ARG A 525 5.88 -19.37 8.19
C ARG A 525 6.85 -19.94 7.17
N ALA A 526 6.94 -21.27 7.07
CA ALA A 526 7.80 -21.96 6.12
C ALA A 526 7.05 -22.33 4.82
N LYS A 527 5.87 -21.75 4.57
CA LYS A 527 5.12 -22.01 3.35
C LYS A 527 6.02 -21.77 2.15
N ASN A 528 6.26 -22.85 1.42
CA ASN A 528 6.88 -22.82 0.12
C ASN A 528 5.81 -23.28 -0.86
N ASP A 529 5.22 -22.36 -1.58
CA ASP A 529 4.28 -22.72 -2.62
C ASP A 529 5.07 -23.32 -3.79
N ALA A 530 5.38 -24.61 -3.65
CA ALA A 530 6.03 -25.42 -4.67
C ALA A 530 5.09 -25.58 -5.88
N ARG A 531 4.61 -24.46 -6.44
CA ARG A 531 4.02 -24.52 -7.77
C ARG A 531 5.10 -25.03 -8.69
N PRO A 532 4.83 -26.08 -9.51
CA PRO A 532 5.78 -26.48 -10.52
C PRO A 532 6.16 -25.24 -11.31
N GLU A 533 7.46 -25.02 -11.54
CA GLU A 533 7.95 -23.89 -12.34
C GLU A 533 7.04 -23.75 -13.57
N SER A 534 6.17 -22.76 -13.52
CA SER A 534 5.22 -22.55 -14.59
C SER A 534 6.00 -22.06 -15.80
N PRO A 535 5.88 -22.68 -16.97
CA PRO A 535 6.53 -22.17 -18.18
C PRO A 535 5.99 -20.82 -18.63
N LYS A 536 4.91 -20.31 -18.00
CA LYS A 536 4.35 -18.99 -18.30
C LYS A 536 5.29 -17.87 -17.81
N LYS A 537 5.45 -16.83 -18.63
CA LYS A 537 6.26 -15.66 -18.28
C LYS A 537 5.61 -14.78 -17.21
N HIS A 538 4.30 -14.69 -17.22
CA HIS A 538 3.46 -13.92 -16.29
C HIS A 538 2.01 -14.34 -16.46
N ASP A 539 1.16 -13.91 -15.54
CA ASP A 539 -0.28 -14.06 -15.67
C ASP A 539 -0.86 -13.05 -16.69
N ASN A 540 -1.91 -13.46 -17.38
CA ASN A 540 -2.76 -12.55 -18.14
C ASN A 540 -3.96 -12.18 -17.26
N ILE A 541 -3.72 -11.27 -16.30
CA ILE A 541 -4.74 -10.82 -15.36
C ILE A 541 -5.85 -10.05 -16.07
N PRO A 542 -7.10 -10.11 -15.61
CA PRO A 542 -8.21 -9.33 -16.16
C PRO A 542 -8.06 -7.85 -15.74
N LEU A 543 -7.36 -7.04 -16.57
CA LEU A 543 -7.07 -5.62 -16.33
C LEU A 543 -8.30 -4.72 -16.56
#